data_0c93960cf5a5a25c6ec2e22ed5fe91ba
#
_entry.id   0c93960cf5a5a25c6ec2e22ed5fe91ba
#
_cell.length_a   1.000
_cell.length_b   1.000
_cell.length_c   1.000
_cell.angle_alpha   90.00
_cell.angle_beta   90.00
_cell.angle_gamma   90.00
#
_symmetry.space_group_name_H-M   'P 1'
#
loop_
_entity.id
_entity.type
_entity.pdbx_description
1 polymer ?
#
loop_
_entity_poly.entity_id
_entity_poly.type
_entity_poly.pdbx_seq_one_letter_code
_entity_poly.pdbx_strand_id
1 'polypeptide(L)'
;MANMARHGSTDLAGRTSLIEFTLAKPLPDMVSQLLSTLGEPLRGQVQIIGFGVYIWNVVQTTELIRLLKAQRPGLKIVLGGPEVSHETDQQEIVQISDHVITGWGDVSFPKLCKQLLDGPQPLMKVIQGEQPPLDQIELPYQHFSDTDLANRLLYVEASRGCPFKCEFCLSSLDKTAWAFELAPFLNELQTLYQRGARNFKFVDRTFNLKIEASVQILQFFLNRLTEPDADGLLVHFEVIPDHLPDKLKALIALYPPGVLQFEVGIQSFNETVQKLISRRQDNVQTEANLRWLISESNAHLHTDLIFGLPGETLDSFAEGFDRLLAIGPQEIQLGILKRLRGTPIARHTEAFEMIYDDQPPYVVRQTKDLDAETLQRFTRMAKYWDLVANSGRFKLSLPFLLKPASPQNSSFWSFMNFADELWQRTSKTYGLTPEALVDAVFMHLTETRGLPVEEVRACLLQDYVASGARARPMCLAQERLPLGGHVVNPNATDATIATAQKLRGRQDRHGSNLNG
;
A
#
# COMPACT_ATOMS: atom_id res chain seq x y z
N MET A 1 8.34 -20.67 2.23
CA MET A 1 7.84 -21.96 2.80
C MET A 1 7.39 -22.91 1.70
N ALA A 2 6.42 -22.57 0.87
CA ALA A 2 5.88 -23.49 -0.17
C ALA A 2 6.96 -24.16 -1.04
N ASN A 3 7.97 -23.43 -1.42
CA ASN A 3 9.06 -23.92 -2.27
C ASN A 3 10.19 -24.68 -1.53
N MET A 4 10.17 -24.76 -0.20
CA MET A 4 11.23 -25.43 0.58
C MET A 4 11.29 -26.94 0.32
N ALA A 5 10.14 -27.61 0.20
CA ALA A 5 10.09 -29.03 -0.11
C ALA A 5 10.52 -29.32 -1.56
N ARG A 6 10.02 -28.52 -2.51
CA ARG A 6 10.26 -28.72 -3.95
C ARG A 6 11.71 -28.50 -4.35
N HIS A 7 12.33 -27.42 -3.89
CA HIS A 7 13.67 -26.98 -4.31
C HIS A 7 14.77 -27.22 -3.26
N GLY A 8 14.42 -27.51 -2.04
CA GLY A 8 15.30 -27.92 -0.97
C GLY A 8 15.22 -29.43 -0.73
N SER A 9 14.43 -29.81 0.25
CA SER A 9 14.03 -31.21 0.52
C SER A 9 12.82 -31.22 1.45
N THR A 10 12.11 -32.35 1.51
CA THR A 10 11.01 -32.55 2.46
C THR A 10 11.47 -32.41 3.91
N ASP A 11 12.66 -32.93 4.23
CA ASP A 11 13.29 -32.80 5.55
C ASP A 11 13.58 -31.33 5.89
N LEU A 12 14.12 -30.57 4.96
CA LEU A 12 14.35 -29.12 5.12
C LEU A 12 13.03 -28.36 5.37
N ALA A 13 11.99 -28.67 4.62
CA ALA A 13 10.68 -28.07 4.82
C ALA A 13 10.11 -28.37 6.21
N GLY A 14 10.24 -29.62 6.68
CA GLY A 14 9.79 -30.04 8.02
C GLY A 14 10.55 -29.37 9.17
N ARG A 15 11.77 -28.90 8.92
CA ARG A 15 12.62 -28.17 9.90
C ARG A 15 12.56 -26.65 9.75
N THR A 16 11.69 -26.13 8.89
CA THR A 16 11.57 -24.69 8.64
C THR A 16 10.28 -24.14 9.22
N SER A 17 10.37 -23.04 9.96
CA SER A 17 9.23 -22.33 10.51
C SER A 17 9.13 -20.92 9.90
N LEU A 18 7.91 -20.44 9.65
CA LEU A 18 7.62 -19.07 9.27
C LEU A 18 7.21 -18.30 10.52
N ILE A 19 7.87 -17.17 10.77
CA ILE A 19 7.55 -16.28 11.88
C ILE A 19 7.34 -14.88 11.33
N GLU A 20 6.24 -14.25 11.68
CA GLU A 20 5.92 -12.88 11.33
C GLU A 20 5.91 -11.99 12.57
N PHE A 21 6.41 -10.77 12.43
CA PHE A 21 6.40 -9.76 13.46
C PHE A 21 5.75 -8.47 12.94
N THR A 22 5.04 -7.79 13.82
CA THR A 22 4.65 -6.40 13.59
C THR A 22 5.82 -5.48 13.90
N LEU A 23 5.89 -4.31 13.22
CA LEU A 23 6.93 -3.31 13.48
C LEU A 23 6.87 -2.74 14.91
N ALA A 24 5.72 -2.87 15.58
CA ALA A 24 5.54 -2.42 16.96
C ALA A 24 6.16 -3.37 18.00
N LYS A 25 6.53 -4.62 17.61
CA LYS A 25 7.08 -5.59 18.55
C LYS A 25 8.49 -5.18 18.98
N PRO A 26 8.80 -5.16 20.30
CA PRO A 26 10.13 -4.83 20.78
C PRO A 26 11.20 -5.82 20.29
N LEU A 27 12.38 -5.30 19.95
CA LEU A 27 13.50 -6.10 19.44
C LEU A 27 13.93 -7.22 20.41
N PRO A 28 14.04 -7.00 21.74
CA PRO A 28 14.38 -8.07 22.67
C PRO A 28 13.42 -9.26 22.62
N ASP A 29 12.11 -8.99 22.45
CA ASP A 29 11.08 -10.01 22.35
C ASP A 29 11.19 -10.78 21.03
N MET A 30 11.51 -10.09 19.93
CA MET A 30 11.79 -10.75 18.64
C MET A 30 13.01 -11.68 18.75
N VAL A 31 14.12 -11.21 19.33
CA VAL A 31 15.34 -12.03 19.56
C VAL A 31 15.01 -13.26 20.39
N SER A 32 14.34 -13.06 21.53
CA SER A 32 13.96 -14.16 22.43
C SER A 32 13.11 -15.22 21.72
N GLN A 33 12.10 -14.80 20.97
CA GLN A 33 11.23 -15.71 20.23
C GLN A 33 11.99 -16.46 19.13
N LEU A 34 12.83 -15.78 18.35
CA LEU A 34 13.63 -16.42 17.29
C LEU A 34 14.60 -17.45 17.87
N LEU A 35 15.35 -17.08 18.91
CA LEU A 35 16.31 -18.00 19.53
C LEU A 35 15.61 -19.18 20.23
N SER A 36 14.46 -18.95 20.86
CA SER A 36 13.64 -20.02 21.45
C SER A 36 13.12 -20.99 20.38
N THR A 37 12.66 -20.49 19.23
CA THR A 37 12.20 -21.35 18.12
C THR A 37 13.33 -22.17 17.52
N LEU A 38 14.51 -21.59 17.39
CA LEU A 38 15.70 -22.31 16.90
C LEU A 38 16.21 -23.37 17.89
N GLY A 39 15.96 -23.19 19.18
CA GLY A 39 16.56 -24.00 20.24
C GLY A 39 18.07 -23.80 20.34
N GLU A 40 18.72 -24.51 21.26
CA GLU A 40 20.18 -24.51 21.38
C GLU A 40 20.83 -25.33 20.26
N PRO A 41 21.88 -24.80 19.60
CA PRO A 41 22.54 -25.54 18.54
C PRO A 41 23.30 -26.74 19.09
N LEU A 42 23.09 -27.91 18.50
CA LEU A 42 23.94 -29.07 18.76
C LEU A 42 25.34 -28.83 18.19
N ARG A 43 26.33 -29.55 18.70
CA ARG A 43 27.72 -29.41 18.24
C ARG A 43 27.81 -29.65 16.71
N GLY A 44 28.27 -28.64 15.98
CA GLY A 44 28.39 -28.69 14.52
C GLY A 44 27.10 -28.46 13.75
N GLN A 45 25.98 -28.17 14.42
CA GLN A 45 24.72 -27.87 13.80
C GLN A 45 24.73 -26.43 13.26
N VAL A 46 24.39 -26.27 11.99
CA VAL A 46 24.13 -24.95 11.35
C VAL A 46 22.68 -24.56 11.59
N GLN A 47 22.46 -23.34 12.04
CA GLN A 47 21.15 -22.72 12.14
C GLN A 47 21.07 -21.53 11.20
N ILE A 48 19.92 -21.35 10.54
CA ILE A 48 19.73 -20.32 9.50
C ILE A 48 18.48 -19.51 9.83
N ILE A 49 18.57 -18.19 9.71
CA ILE A 49 17.41 -17.30 9.64
C ILE A 49 17.42 -16.57 8.29
N GLY A 50 16.30 -16.67 7.55
CA GLY A 50 16.04 -15.87 6.36
C GLY A 50 15.17 -14.66 6.68
N PHE A 51 15.57 -13.47 6.26
CA PHE A 51 14.78 -12.24 6.40
C PHE A 51 14.31 -11.72 5.06
N GLY A 52 13.01 -11.43 4.95
CA GLY A 52 12.44 -10.59 3.90
C GLY A 52 12.64 -9.12 4.23
N VAL A 53 13.47 -8.42 3.47
CA VAL A 53 13.87 -7.03 3.74
C VAL A 53 13.21 -6.07 2.76
N TYR A 54 12.47 -5.12 3.33
CA TYR A 54 11.72 -4.09 2.64
C TYR A 54 12.09 -2.72 3.18
N ILE A 55 11.78 -1.67 2.44
CA ILE A 55 12.04 -0.30 2.83
C ILE A 55 11.48 0.09 4.22
N TRP A 56 10.40 -0.54 4.65
CA TRP A 56 9.75 -0.25 5.94
C TRP A 56 10.34 -1.01 7.14
N ASN A 57 11.10 -2.09 6.92
CA ASN A 57 11.64 -2.89 8.01
C ASN A 57 13.17 -2.96 8.04
N VAL A 58 13.88 -2.41 7.06
CA VAL A 58 15.34 -2.55 6.93
C VAL A 58 16.10 -2.06 8.16
N VAL A 59 15.70 -0.94 8.74
CA VAL A 59 16.35 -0.37 9.94
C VAL A 59 16.19 -1.31 11.14
N GLN A 60 14.96 -1.73 11.41
CA GLN A 60 14.66 -2.66 12.52
C GLN A 60 15.31 -4.03 12.30
N THR A 61 15.31 -4.54 11.08
CA THR A 61 15.94 -5.82 10.74
C THR A 61 17.46 -5.77 10.89
N THR A 62 18.10 -4.65 10.53
CA THR A 62 19.54 -4.45 10.74
C THR A 62 19.91 -4.57 12.22
N GLU A 63 19.18 -3.89 13.08
CA GLU A 63 19.43 -3.94 14.52
C GLU A 63 19.12 -5.32 15.11
N LEU A 64 18.04 -5.97 14.65
CA LEU A 64 17.71 -7.33 15.03
C LEU A 64 18.84 -8.32 14.70
N ILE A 65 19.44 -8.20 13.52
CA ILE A 65 20.59 -9.04 13.11
C ILE A 65 21.79 -8.80 14.01
N ARG A 66 22.11 -7.56 14.37
CA ARG A 66 23.21 -7.25 15.31
C ARG A 66 23.00 -7.94 16.65
N LEU A 67 21.80 -7.85 17.21
CA LEU A 67 21.46 -8.49 18.48
C LEU A 67 21.53 -10.01 18.40
N LEU A 68 21.03 -10.62 17.32
CA LEU A 68 21.10 -12.06 17.08
C LEU A 68 22.54 -12.54 16.95
N LYS A 69 23.37 -11.87 16.16
CA LYS A 69 24.79 -12.21 15.98
C LYS A 69 25.61 -12.02 17.26
N ALA A 70 25.29 -11.03 18.08
CA ALA A 70 25.93 -10.83 19.38
C ALA A 70 25.66 -12.01 20.35
N GLN A 71 24.44 -12.54 20.37
CA GLN A 71 24.08 -13.67 21.22
C GLN A 71 24.46 -15.02 20.62
N ARG A 72 24.44 -15.16 19.29
CA ARG A 72 24.73 -16.41 18.57
C ARG A 72 25.59 -16.15 17.33
N PRO A 73 26.92 -15.97 17.49
CA PRO A 73 27.82 -15.60 16.38
C PRO A 73 27.84 -16.62 15.22
N GLY A 74 27.57 -17.91 15.50
CA GLY A 74 27.52 -18.98 14.49
C GLY A 74 26.24 -19.02 13.66
N LEU A 75 25.22 -18.23 14.01
CA LEU A 75 23.95 -18.18 13.29
C LEU A 75 24.15 -17.63 11.86
N LYS A 76 23.63 -18.35 10.87
CA LYS A 76 23.66 -17.93 9.47
C LYS A 76 22.48 -17.04 9.15
N ILE A 77 22.76 -15.84 8.63
CA ILE A 77 21.76 -14.86 8.23
C ILE A 77 21.71 -14.79 6.71
N VAL A 78 20.55 -15.06 6.14
CA VAL A 78 20.28 -14.95 4.71
C VAL A 78 19.25 -13.86 4.49
N LEU A 79 19.55 -12.89 3.62
CA LEU A 79 18.65 -11.81 3.28
C LEU A 79 18.03 -12.03 1.91
N GLY A 80 16.82 -11.57 1.73
CA GLY A 80 16.14 -11.44 0.44
C GLY A 80 15.16 -10.26 0.48
N GLY A 81 14.56 -9.97 -0.65
CA GLY A 81 13.58 -8.91 -0.78
C GLY A 81 14.10 -7.68 -1.54
N PRO A 82 13.18 -6.75 -1.90
CA PRO A 82 13.50 -5.67 -2.83
C PRO A 82 14.55 -4.69 -2.31
N GLU A 83 14.60 -4.43 -1.00
CA GLU A 83 15.52 -3.45 -0.42
C GLU A 83 16.99 -3.88 -0.54
N VAL A 84 17.26 -5.17 -0.46
CA VAL A 84 18.63 -5.73 -0.52
C VAL A 84 18.98 -6.32 -1.88
N SER A 85 18.13 -6.14 -2.91
CA SER A 85 18.37 -6.67 -4.24
C SER A 85 19.25 -5.77 -5.12
N HIS A 86 19.46 -4.51 -4.71
CA HIS A 86 20.22 -3.51 -5.46
C HIS A 86 21.13 -2.71 -4.54
N GLU A 87 22.18 -2.10 -5.08
CA GLU A 87 23.12 -1.24 -4.34
C GLU A 87 23.69 -1.94 -3.09
N THR A 88 23.96 -3.23 -3.18
CA THR A 88 24.31 -4.12 -2.06
C THR A 88 25.57 -3.70 -1.30
N ASP A 89 26.56 -3.16 -2.01
CA ASP A 89 27.87 -2.79 -1.43
C ASP A 89 27.78 -1.62 -0.45
N GLN A 90 26.72 -0.81 -0.55
CA GLN A 90 26.51 0.39 0.24
C GLN A 90 25.65 0.14 1.48
N GLN A 91 25.20 -1.11 1.70
CA GLN A 91 24.23 -1.43 2.73
C GLN A 91 24.84 -2.14 3.93
N GLU A 92 24.73 -1.54 5.10
CA GLU A 92 25.22 -2.12 6.34
C GLU A 92 24.57 -3.49 6.63
N ILE A 93 23.27 -3.64 6.41
CA ILE A 93 22.56 -4.90 6.63
C ILE A 93 23.17 -6.05 5.79
N VAL A 94 23.63 -5.75 4.58
CA VAL A 94 24.33 -6.70 3.73
C VAL A 94 25.70 -7.05 4.31
N GLN A 95 26.44 -6.07 4.84
CA GLN A 95 27.77 -6.28 5.41
C GLN A 95 27.73 -7.24 6.62
N ILE A 96 26.74 -7.10 7.49
CA ILE A 96 26.61 -7.90 8.72
C ILE A 96 25.92 -9.27 8.52
N SER A 97 25.33 -9.53 7.34
CA SER A 97 24.72 -10.81 6.98
C SER A 97 25.72 -11.82 6.45
N ASP A 98 25.36 -13.10 6.33
CA ASP A 98 26.20 -14.12 5.69
C ASP A 98 25.97 -14.19 4.19
N HIS A 99 24.71 -14.21 3.73
CA HIS A 99 24.34 -14.24 2.32
C HIS A 99 23.16 -13.34 2.01
N VAL A 100 23.09 -12.92 0.75
CA VAL A 100 21.98 -12.13 0.18
C VAL A 100 21.54 -12.77 -1.13
N ILE A 101 20.24 -13.01 -1.27
CA ILE A 101 19.63 -13.42 -2.54
C ILE A 101 18.94 -12.20 -3.15
N THR A 102 19.42 -11.76 -4.31
CA THR A 102 18.84 -10.66 -5.07
C THR A 102 17.77 -11.16 -6.03
N GLY A 103 16.69 -10.40 -6.25
CA GLY A 103 15.60 -10.82 -7.14
C GLY A 103 14.73 -11.92 -6.53
N TRP A 104 14.40 -12.95 -7.34
CA TRP A 104 13.48 -14.01 -6.91
C TRP A 104 14.14 -15.02 -5.95
N GLY A 105 13.47 -15.27 -4.84
CA GLY A 105 13.97 -16.20 -3.80
C GLY A 105 13.38 -17.60 -3.85
N ASP A 106 12.36 -17.84 -4.66
CA ASP A 106 11.55 -19.06 -4.64
C ASP A 106 12.36 -20.35 -4.75
N VAL A 107 13.34 -20.37 -5.65
CA VAL A 107 14.24 -21.52 -5.91
C VAL A 107 15.55 -21.35 -5.16
N SER A 108 16.12 -20.14 -5.19
CA SER A 108 17.48 -19.90 -4.71
C SER A 108 17.61 -19.99 -3.20
N PHE A 109 16.57 -19.56 -2.44
CA PHE A 109 16.60 -19.64 -0.97
C PHE A 109 16.60 -21.10 -0.46
N PRO A 110 15.70 -22.00 -0.90
CA PRO A 110 15.77 -23.41 -0.54
C PRO A 110 17.08 -24.10 -0.91
N LYS A 111 17.59 -23.84 -2.12
CA LYS A 111 18.89 -24.39 -2.58
C LYS A 111 20.04 -23.90 -1.70
N LEU A 112 20.10 -22.61 -1.38
CA LEU A 112 21.10 -22.03 -0.50
C LEU A 112 21.02 -22.64 0.91
N CYS A 113 19.82 -22.76 1.49
CA CYS A 113 19.66 -23.38 2.81
C CYS A 113 20.19 -24.82 2.83
N LYS A 114 19.84 -25.63 1.81
CA LYS A 114 20.35 -26.99 1.68
C LYS A 114 21.90 -27.02 1.56
N GLN A 115 22.46 -26.12 0.76
CA GLN A 115 23.91 -26.02 0.60
C GLN A 115 24.61 -25.62 1.91
N LEU A 116 24.05 -24.67 2.68
CA LEU A 116 24.60 -24.24 3.97
C LEU A 116 24.54 -25.34 5.03
N LEU A 117 23.55 -26.25 4.95
CA LEU A 117 23.39 -27.35 5.90
C LEU A 117 24.27 -28.55 5.54
N ASP A 118 24.30 -28.98 4.29
CA ASP A 118 24.79 -30.29 3.87
C ASP A 118 25.91 -30.23 2.79
N GLY A 119 26.13 -29.06 2.21
CA GLY A 119 27.02 -28.89 1.05
C GLY A 119 28.28 -28.06 1.31
N PRO A 120 29.09 -27.83 0.27
CA PRO A 120 30.17 -26.89 0.35
C PRO A 120 29.63 -25.46 0.51
N GLN A 121 30.28 -24.67 1.39
CA GLN A 121 29.86 -23.29 1.63
C GLN A 121 29.96 -22.45 0.35
N PRO A 122 28.93 -21.62 0.02
CA PRO A 122 29.00 -20.71 -1.10
C PRO A 122 30.15 -19.71 -0.96
N LEU A 123 30.89 -19.49 -2.04
CA LEU A 123 31.99 -18.51 -2.07
C LEU A 123 31.47 -17.07 -2.15
N MET A 124 30.31 -16.87 -2.80
CA MET A 124 29.72 -15.55 -3.01
C MET A 124 28.77 -15.22 -1.88
N LYS A 125 28.90 -13.99 -1.36
CA LYS A 125 27.96 -13.44 -0.39
C LYS A 125 26.63 -13.04 -1.04
N VAL A 126 26.71 -12.33 -2.18
CA VAL A 126 25.56 -11.88 -2.97
C VAL A 126 25.31 -12.89 -4.09
N ILE A 127 24.14 -13.49 -4.08
CA ILE A 127 23.71 -14.54 -5.00
C ILE A 127 22.53 -14.02 -5.81
N GLN A 128 22.66 -14.02 -7.12
CA GLN A 128 21.54 -13.67 -7.99
C GLN A 128 20.48 -14.79 -7.95
N GLY A 129 19.24 -14.41 -7.64
CA GLY A 129 18.11 -15.35 -7.60
C GLY A 129 17.78 -15.91 -8.98
N GLU A 130 17.47 -17.20 -9.01
CA GLU A 130 17.00 -17.86 -10.22
C GLU A 130 15.58 -17.40 -10.57
N GLN A 131 15.30 -17.22 -11.84
CA GLN A 131 13.96 -16.92 -12.38
C GLN A 131 13.44 -18.15 -13.15
N PRO A 132 12.87 -19.14 -12.47
CA PRO A 132 12.33 -20.32 -13.14
C PRO A 132 11.02 -19.98 -13.84
N PRO A 133 10.56 -20.81 -14.79
CA PRO A 133 9.17 -20.82 -15.24
C PRO A 133 8.21 -20.91 -14.05
N LEU A 134 7.05 -20.24 -14.13
CA LEU A 134 6.15 -20.13 -12.98
C LEU A 134 5.50 -21.45 -12.58
N ASP A 135 5.43 -22.44 -13.47
CA ASP A 135 5.00 -23.83 -13.19
C ASP A 135 5.96 -24.59 -12.23
N GLN A 136 7.16 -24.07 -12.06
CA GLN A 136 8.12 -24.58 -11.08
C GLN A 136 8.02 -23.92 -9.72
N ILE A 137 7.13 -22.97 -9.52
CA ILE A 137 6.89 -22.27 -8.25
C ILE A 137 5.61 -22.81 -7.62
N GLU A 138 5.70 -23.25 -6.38
CA GLU A 138 4.53 -23.63 -5.58
C GLU A 138 3.86 -22.37 -5.03
N LEU A 139 2.55 -22.26 -5.21
CA LEU A 139 1.75 -21.19 -4.63
C LEU A 139 1.67 -21.35 -3.09
N PRO A 140 1.76 -20.24 -2.33
CA PRO A 140 1.95 -20.31 -0.88
C PRO A 140 0.65 -20.43 -0.07
N TYR A 141 -0.51 -20.49 -0.70
CA TYR A 141 -1.80 -20.19 -0.08
C TYR A 141 -2.25 -21.22 0.94
N GLN A 142 -1.74 -22.45 0.86
CA GLN A 142 -1.97 -23.49 1.88
C GLN A 142 -1.39 -23.11 3.28
N HIS A 143 -0.44 -22.17 3.32
CA HIS A 143 0.19 -21.71 4.56
C HIS A 143 -0.60 -20.62 5.30
N PHE A 144 -1.65 -20.07 4.71
CA PHE A 144 -2.56 -19.19 5.44
C PHE A 144 -3.31 -19.99 6.49
N SER A 145 -3.22 -19.56 7.75
CA SER A 145 -3.99 -20.13 8.85
C SER A 145 -5.45 -19.68 8.80
N ASP A 146 -6.33 -20.37 9.51
CA ASP A 146 -7.73 -19.96 9.59
C ASP A 146 -7.90 -18.58 10.25
N THR A 147 -6.97 -18.23 11.17
CA THR A 147 -6.90 -16.88 11.75
C THR A 147 -6.55 -15.84 10.68
N ASP A 148 -5.63 -16.14 9.76
CA ASP A 148 -5.31 -15.24 8.64
C ASP A 148 -6.52 -15.06 7.73
N LEU A 149 -7.19 -16.16 7.35
CA LEU A 149 -8.36 -16.14 6.47
C LEU A 149 -9.50 -15.29 7.04
N ALA A 150 -9.72 -15.38 8.35
CA ALA A 150 -10.79 -14.65 9.03
C ALA A 150 -10.50 -13.14 9.19
N ASN A 151 -9.22 -12.76 9.29
CA ASN A 151 -8.87 -11.42 9.80
C ASN A 151 -7.97 -10.59 8.89
N ARG A 152 -7.26 -11.21 7.93
CA ARG A 152 -6.28 -10.51 7.10
C ARG A 152 -6.80 -10.21 5.71
N LEU A 153 -6.21 -9.18 5.10
CA LEU A 153 -6.23 -8.97 3.66
C LEU A 153 -5.22 -9.96 3.05
N LEU A 154 -5.73 -10.93 2.29
CA LEU A 154 -4.90 -11.98 1.72
C LEU A 154 -4.26 -11.51 0.42
N TYR A 155 -2.94 -11.53 0.38
CA TYR A 155 -2.19 -11.22 -0.83
C TYR A 155 -2.15 -12.43 -1.76
N VAL A 156 -2.64 -12.26 -2.99
CA VAL A 156 -2.64 -13.28 -4.03
C VAL A 156 -1.99 -12.73 -5.30
N GLU A 157 -1.38 -13.61 -6.11
CA GLU A 157 -0.58 -13.24 -7.28
C GLU A 157 -0.99 -14.10 -8.47
N ALA A 158 -1.63 -13.50 -9.47
CA ALA A 158 -1.97 -14.18 -10.73
C ALA A 158 -0.88 -13.97 -11.79
N SER A 159 -0.05 -12.94 -11.66
CA SER A 159 1.06 -12.66 -12.56
C SER A 159 2.20 -11.94 -11.84
N ARG A 160 3.43 -12.13 -12.31
CA ARG A 160 4.65 -11.60 -11.74
C ARG A 160 5.39 -10.72 -12.75
N GLY A 161 5.95 -9.59 -12.27
CA GLY A 161 6.63 -8.62 -13.10
C GLY A 161 5.72 -7.55 -13.69
N CYS A 162 6.32 -6.58 -14.42
CA CYS A 162 5.60 -5.47 -15.05
C CYS A 162 6.27 -5.08 -16.37
N PRO A 163 5.55 -5.02 -17.50
CA PRO A 163 6.16 -4.68 -18.79
C PRO A 163 6.45 -3.18 -18.95
N PHE A 164 5.88 -2.34 -18.06
CA PHE A 164 6.07 -0.90 -18.10
C PHE A 164 7.41 -0.49 -17.50
N LYS A 165 7.89 0.68 -17.90
CA LYS A 165 9.24 1.16 -17.57
C LYS A 165 9.23 2.39 -16.66
N CYS A 166 8.19 2.55 -15.82
CA CYS A 166 8.08 3.68 -14.91
C CYS A 166 9.30 3.75 -14.00
N GLU A 167 10.06 4.84 -14.06
CA GLU A 167 11.40 4.92 -13.49
C GLU A 167 11.46 4.98 -11.98
N PHE A 168 10.37 5.35 -11.32
CA PHE A 168 10.24 5.36 -9.87
C PHE A 168 9.83 4.00 -9.28
N CYS A 169 9.47 3.02 -10.11
CA CYS A 169 8.83 1.78 -9.68
C CYS A 169 9.80 0.59 -9.71
N LEU A 170 9.91 -0.13 -8.59
CA LEU A 170 10.70 -1.38 -8.49
C LEU A 170 10.20 -2.47 -9.44
N SER A 171 8.88 -2.56 -9.65
CA SER A 171 8.31 -3.59 -10.51
C SER A 171 8.71 -3.44 -11.98
N SER A 172 9.16 -2.26 -12.39
CA SER A 172 9.70 -2.03 -13.76
C SER A 172 11.07 -2.67 -13.98
N LEU A 173 11.74 -3.11 -12.92
CA LEU A 173 13.01 -3.81 -12.98
C LEU A 173 12.84 -5.28 -13.37
N ASP A 174 11.70 -5.87 -13.01
CA ASP A 174 11.31 -7.21 -13.45
C ASP A 174 10.41 -7.11 -14.69
N LYS A 175 11.01 -7.35 -15.86
CA LYS A 175 10.34 -7.22 -17.16
C LYS A 175 9.66 -8.50 -17.63
N THR A 176 9.52 -9.50 -16.75
CA THR A 176 8.98 -10.81 -17.15
C THR A 176 7.51 -10.73 -17.56
N ALA A 177 6.67 -10.04 -16.79
CA ALA A 177 5.21 -9.97 -16.97
C ALA A 177 4.58 -11.37 -17.23
N TRP A 178 5.06 -12.39 -16.50
CA TRP A 178 4.63 -13.77 -16.64
C TRP A 178 3.36 -14.01 -15.83
N ALA A 179 2.43 -14.79 -16.38
CA ALA A 179 1.23 -15.24 -15.67
C ALA A 179 1.40 -16.67 -15.18
N PHE A 180 0.90 -16.93 -13.98
CA PHE A 180 0.66 -18.31 -13.52
C PHE A 180 -0.40 -18.99 -14.41
N GLU A 181 -0.39 -20.32 -14.45
CA GLU A 181 -1.48 -21.07 -15.09
C GLU A 181 -2.78 -20.76 -14.34
N LEU A 182 -3.78 -20.31 -15.12
CA LEU A 182 -4.99 -19.75 -14.53
C LEU A 182 -5.85 -20.79 -13.81
N ALA A 183 -5.96 -22.00 -14.36
CA ALA A 183 -6.82 -23.03 -13.77
C ALA A 183 -6.32 -23.50 -12.39
N PRO A 184 -5.02 -23.81 -12.16
CA PRO A 184 -4.49 -24.08 -10.83
C PRO A 184 -4.66 -22.88 -9.89
N PHE A 185 -4.40 -21.67 -10.36
CA PHE A 185 -4.56 -20.47 -9.55
C PHE A 185 -6.01 -20.25 -9.07
N LEU A 186 -7.00 -20.41 -9.96
CA LEU A 186 -8.42 -20.32 -9.59
C LEU A 186 -8.83 -21.43 -8.62
N ASN A 187 -8.25 -22.63 -8.72
CA ASN A 187 -8.49 -23.71 -7.75
C ASN A 187 -7.95 -23.35 -6.35
N GLU A 188 -6.80 -22.70 -6.28
CA GLU A 188 -6.27 -22.19 -5.00
C GLU A 188 -7.19 -21.11 -4.42
N LEU A 189 -7.67 -20.16 -5.23
CA LEU A 189 -8.64 -19.15 -4.79
C LEU A 189 -9.95 -19.81 -4.31
N GLN A 190 -10.41 -20.87 -4.99
CA GLN A 190 -11.59 -21.63 -4.57
C GLN A 190 -11.38 -22.27 -3.21
N THR A 191 -10.21 -22.87 -2.98
CA THR A 191 -9.86 -23.49 -1.71
C THR A 191 -9.81 -22.45 -0.57
N LEU A 192 -9.19 -21.28 -0.81
CA LEU A 192 -9.18 -20.17 0.15
C LEU A 192 -10.60 -19.69 0.48
N TYR A 193 -11.43 -19.49 -0.55
CA TYR A 193 -12.80 -19.03 -0.38
C TYR A 193 -13.65 -20.03 0.43
N GLN A 194 -13.53 -21.32 0.15
CA GLN A 194 -14.22 -22.40 0.88
C GLN A 194 -13.77 -22.50 2.35
N ARG A 195 -12.49 -22.15 2.62
CA ARG A 195 -11.96 -22.05 4.00
C ARG A 195 -12.38 -20.75 4.72
N GLY A 196 -13.17 -19.88 4.09
CA GLY A 196 -13.71 -18.68 4.71
C GLY A 196 -13.00 -17.36 4.34
N ALA A 197 -12.05 -17.38 3.41
CA ALA A 197 -11.43 -16.13 2.93
C ALA A 197 -12.45 -15.23 2.22
N ARG A 198 -12.45 -13.94 2.58
CA ARG A 198 -13.35 -12.93 1.98
C ARG A 198 -12.62 -11.66 1.56
N ASN A 199 -11.36 -11.48 1.93
CA ASN A 199 -10.58 -10.27 1.63
C ASN A 199 -9.37 -10.64 0.79
N PHE A 200 -9.38 -10.29 -0.49
CA PHE A 200 -8.31 -10.58 -1.43
C PHE A 200 -7.70 -9.29 -1.96
N LYS A 201 -6.36 -9.19 -1.92
CA LYS A 201 -5.61 -8.16 -2.63
C LYS A 201 -4.66 -8.81 -3.62
N PHE A 202 -4.87 -8.53 -4.89
CA PHE A 202 -3.95 -8.93 -5.94
C PHE A 202 -2.71 -8.04 -5.89
N VAL A 203 -1.53 -8.67 -5.90
CA VAL A 203 -0.24 -7.96 -5.95
C VAL A 203 0.28 -7.78 -7.36
N ASP A 204 -0.50 -8.23 -8.34
CA ASP A 204 -0.28 -7.96 -9.76
C ASP A 204 -0.26 -6.46 -10.01
N ARG A 205 0.84 -5.94 -10.57
CA ARG A 205 1.01 -4.49 -10.79
C ARG A 205 0.16 -3.92 -11.92
N THR A 206 -0.45 -4.79 -12.71
CA THR A 206 -1.27 -4.43 -13.87
C THR A 206 -2.27 -5.54 -14.12
N PHE A 207 -3.28 -5.63 -13.28
CA PHE A 207 -4.30 -6.67 -13.36
C PHE A 207 -4.96 -6.72 -14.75
N ASN A 208 -5.26 -5.58 -15.34
CA ASN A 208 -5.91 -5.46 -16.64
C ASN A 208 -4.97 -5.57 -17.86
N LEU A 209 -3.77 -6.13 -17.70
CA LEU A 209 -2.86 -6.35 -18.82
C LEU A 209 -3.27 -7.56 -19.70
N LYS A 210 -3.63 -8.66 -19.05
CA LYS A 210 -4.05 -9.91 -19.73
C LYS A 210 -5.56 -10.09 -19.62
N ILE A 211 -6.28 -9.47 -20.56
CA ILE A 211 -7.73 -9.31 -20.50
C ILE A 211 -8.49 -10.63 -20.28
N GLU A 212 -8.11 -11.71 -20.96
CA GLU A 212 -8.80 -13.00 -20.80
C GLU A 212 -8.63 -13.59 -19.40
N ALA A 213 -7.45 -13.45 -18.79
CA ALA A 213 -7.23 -13.87 -17.41
C ALA A 213 -8.03 -12.99 -16.44
N SER A 214 -8.00 -11.67 -16.64
CA SER A 214 -8.76 -10.71 -15.82
C SER A 214 -10.26 -10.98 -15.87
N VAL A 215 -10.80 -11.29 -17.06
CA VAL A 215 -12.20 -11.66 -17.25
C VAL A 215 -12.54 -12.91 -16.44
N GLN A 216 -11.72 -13.96 -16.51
CA GLN A 216 -11.99 -15.21 -15.78
C GLN A 216 -11.88 -15.02 -14.27
N ILE A 217 -10.94 -14.21 -13.78
CA ILE A 217 -10.79 -13.87 -12.36
C ILE A 217 -12.00 -13.05 -11.87
N LEU A 218 -12.43 -12.03 -12.61
CA LEU A 218 -13.64 -11.29 -12.27
C LEU A 218 -14.86 -12.20 -12.29
N GLN A 219 -15.02 -13.04 -13.31
CA GLN A 219 -16.15 -13.98 -13.37
C GLN A 219 -16.13 -14.98 -12.21
N PHE A 220 -14.94 -15.43 -11.77
CA PHE A 220 -14.79 -16.29 -10.60
C PHE A 220 -15.41 -15.63 -9.36
N PHE A 221 -15.05 -14.39 -9.03
CA PHE A 221 -15.59 -13.69 -7.86
C PHE A 221 -17.07 -13.31 -8.05
N LEU A 222 -17.48 -12.91 -9.24
CA LEU A 222 -18.89 -12.60 -9.54
C LEU A 222 -19.80 -13.81 -9.29
N ASN A 223 -19.37 -15.01 -9.67
CA ASN A 223 -20.11 -16.24 -9.40
C ASN A 223 -20.26 -16.52 -7.90
N ARG A 224 -19.28 -16.11 -7.07
CA ARG A 224 -19.34 -16.27 -5.59
C ARG A 224 -20.37 -15.36 -4.95
N LEU A 225 -20.69 -14.21 -5.55
CA LEU A 225 -21.71 -13.30 -5.03
C LEU A 225 -23.13 -13.89 -5.06
N THR A 226 -23.35 -14.98 -5.81
CA THR A 226 -24.61 -15.71 -5.82
C THR A 226 -24.71 -16.77 -4.70
N GLU A 227 -23.62 -17.02 -3.98
CA GLU A 227 -23.56 -18.01 -2.89
C GLU A 227 -24.08 -17.40 -1.58
N PRO A 228 -24.74 -18.18 -0.71
CA PRO A 228 -25.36 -17.65 0.52
C PRO A 228 -24.38 -17.01 1.53
N ASP A 229 -23.11 -17.35 1.45
CA ASP A 229 -22.06 -16.92 2.35
C ASP A 229 -21.11 -15.88 1.74
N ALA A 230 -21.54 -15.21 0.67
CA ALA A 230 -20.74 -14.19 -0.04
C ALA A 230 -20.52 -12.90 0.77
N ASP A 231 -21.22 -12.73 1.89
CA ASP A 231 -21.13 -11.52 2.71
C ASP A 231 -19.68 -11.19 3.09
N GLY A 232 -19.34 -9.90 2.89
CA GLY A 232 -18.02 -9.39 3.22
C GLY A 232 -16.93 -9.69 2.19
N LEU A 233 -17.27 -10.18 0.99
CA LEU A 233 -16.30 -10.32 -0.08
C LEU A 233 -15.74 -8.94 -0.48
N LEU A 234 -14.42 -8.81 -0.51
CA LEU A 234 -13.67 -7.65 -0.96
C LEU A 234 -12.52 -8.10 -1.83
N VAL A 235 -12.43 -7.55 -3.03
CA VAL A 235 -11.36 -7.86 -3.98
C VAL A 235 -10.72 -6.57 -4.47
N HIS A 236 -9.42 -6.46 -4.25
CA HIS A 236 -8.63 -5.27 -4.59
C HIS A 236 -7.65 -5.59 -5.72
N PHE A 237 -7.63 -4.76 -6.76
CA PHE A 237 -6.74 -4.87 -7.91
C PHE A 237 -5.98 -3.57 -8.17
N GLU A 238 -4.72 -3.68 -8.64
CA GLU A 238 -3.99 -2.55 -9.24
C GLU A 238 -4.22 -2.56 -10.76
N VAL A 239 -4.66 -1.45 -11.32
CA VAL A 239 -5.00 -1.34 -12.75
C VAL A 239 -4.31 -0.16 -13.43
N ILE A 240 -4.02 -0.30 -14.71
CA ILE A 240 -3.61 0.83 -15.56
C ILE A 240 -4.85 1.56 -16.06
N PRO A 241 -4.86 2.91 -15.97
CA PRO A 241 -6.09 3.68 -16.17
C PRO A 241 -6.55 3.78 -17.63
N ASP A 242 -5.62 3.75 -18.60
CA ASP A 242 -5.90 3.98 -20.01
C ASP A 242 -6.25 2.70 -20.80
N HIS A 243 -6.26 1.54 -20.14
CA HIS A 243 -6.59 0.25 -20.77
C HIS A 243 -7.74 -0.47 -20.07
N LEU A 244 -8.97 -0.10 -20.39
CA LEU A 244 -10.18 -0.71 -19.83
C LEU A 244 -11.17 -1.07 -20.95
N PRO A 245 -10.99 -2.22 -21.65
CA PRO A 245 -11.85 -2.61 -22.76
C PRO A 245 -13.26 -2.97 -22.30
N ASP A 246 -14.23 -2.86 -23.21
CA ASP A 246 -15.67 -3.08 -22.95
C ASP A 246 -15.98 -4.42 -22.30
N LYS A 247 -15.21 -5.46 -22.62
CA LYS A 247 -15.36 -6.80 -22.02
C LYS A 247 -15.12 -6.78 -20.51
N LEU A 248 -14.14 -5.99 -20.02
CA LEU A 248 -13.93 -5.79 -18.58
C LEU A 248 -15.00 -4.89 -17.98
N LYS A 249 -15.34 -3.80 -18.66
CA LYS A 249 -16.39 -2.87 -18.23
C LYS A 249 -17.71 -3.61 -17.99
N ALA A 250 -18.13 -4.46 -18.93
CA ALA A 250 -19.35 -5.24 -18.81
C ALA A 250 -19.40 -6.11 -17.54
N LEU A 251 -18.28 -6.70 -17.13
CA LEU A 251 -18.22 -7.49 -15.88
C LEU A 251 -18.16 -6.60 -14.64
N ILE A 252 -17.36 -5.55 -14.67
CA ILE A 252 -17.19 -4.61 -13.53
C ILE A 252 -18.53 -3.98 -13.15
N ALA A 253 -19.36 -3.62 -14.13
CA ALA A 253 -20.68 -3.03 -13.91
C ALA A 253 -21.67 -3.96 -13.18
N LEU A 254 -21.42 -5.27 -13.17
CA LEU A 254 -22.29 -6.26 -12.50
C LEU A 254 -22.02 -6.38 -11.00
N TYR A 255 -20.93 -5.83 -10.50
CA TYR A 255 -20.57 -5.96 -9.09
C TYR A 255 -21.38 -5.01 -8.21
N PRO A 256 -21.87 -5.47 -7.04
CA PRO A 256 -22.51 -4.61 -6.08
C PRO A 256 -21.49 -3.69 -5.37
N PRO A 257 -21.97 -2.62 -4.68
CA PRO A 257 -21.11 -1.78 -3.87
C PRO A 257 -20.35 -2.57 -2.79
N GLY A 258 -19.12 -2.12 -2.48
CA GLY A 258 -18.31 -2.67 -1.39
C GLY A 258 -17.50 -3.93 -1.74
N VAL A 259 -17.61 -4.46 -2.95
CA VAL A 259 -16.88 -5.68 -3.37
C VAL A 259 -15.60 -5.36 -4.10
N LEU A 260 -15.65 -4.51 -5.13
CA LEU A 260 -14.47 -4.17 -5.92
C LEU A 260 -13.79 -2.90 -5.42
N GLN A 261 -12.47 -2.96 -5.33
CA GLN A 261 -11.61 -1.80 -5.17
C GLN A 261 -10.53 -1.80 -6.23
N PHE A 262 -10.35 -0.68 -6.90
CA PHE A 262 -9.26 -0.46 -7.85
C PHE A 262 -8.28 0.59 -7.31
N GLU A 263 -7.01 0.23 -7.27
CA GLU A 263 -5.89 1.15 -7.10
C GLU A 263 -5.40 1.56 -8.50
N VAL A 264 -5.49 2.86 -8.78
CA VAL A 264 -5.28 3.40 -10.13
C VAL A 264 -4.16 4.43 -10.09
N GLY A 265 -2.98 4.02 -10.53
CA GLY A 265 -1.85 4.92 -10.59
C GLY A 265 -1.98 5.93 -11.73
N ILE A 266 -2.19 7.20 -11.42
CA ILE A 266 -2.12 8.32 -12.38
C ILE A 266 -0.71 8.92 -12.37
N GLN A 267 -0.20 9.17 -11.18
CA GLN A 267 1.11 9.71 -10.83
C GLN A 267 1.26 11.20 -11.15
N SER A 268 1.06 11.62 -12.40
CA SER A 268 1.01 13.00 -12.87
C SER A 268 0.20 13.09 -14.16
N PHE A 269 -0.51 14.17 -14.37
CA PHE A 269 -1.14 14.52 -15.66
C PHE A 269 -0.24 15.34 -16.57
N ASN A 270 0.92 15.80 -16.07
CA ASN A 270 1.89 16.54 -16.85
C ASN A 270 2.62 15.62 -17.83
N GLU A 271 2.37 15.79 -19.12
CA GLU A 271 2.96 14.95 -20.18
C GLU A 271 4.48 15.04 -20.24
N THR A 272 5.08 16.17 -19.87
CA THR A 272 6.53 16.34 -19.81
C THR A 272 7.12 15.48 -18.70
N VAL A 273 6.50 15.53 -17.52
CA VAL A 273 6.87 14.68 -16.39
C VAL A 273 6.68 13.20 -16.72
N GLN A 274 5.55 12.83 -17.32
CA GLN A 274 5.30 11.45 -17.76
C GLN A 274 6.41 10.93 -18.69
N LYS A 275 6.86 11.75 -19.66
CA LYS A 275 7.96 11.41 -20.57
C LYS A 275 9.29 11.23 -19.82
N LEU A 276 9.60 12.12 -18.86
CA LEU A 276 10.80 12.05 -18.04
C LEU A 276 10.87 10.75 -17.23
N ILE A 277 9.77 10.35 -16.61
CA ILE A 277 9.71 9.13 -15.80
C ILE A 277 9.38 7.87 -16.62
N SER A 278 9.49 7.93 -17.95
CA SER A 278 9.19 6.82 -18.88
C SER A 278 7.79 6.22 -18.72
N ARG A 279 6.82 7.01 -18.27
CA ARG A 279 5.43 6.62 -18.15
C ARG A 279 4.67 6.94 -19.42
N ARG A 280 4.18 5.90 -20.08
CA ARG A 280 3.33 6.02 -21.27
C ARG A 280 1.87 5.92 -20.81
N GLN A 281 1.17 7.02 -20.80
CA GLN A 281 -0.23 7.10 -20.37
C GLN A 281 -0.99 8.01 -21.32
N ASP A 282 -2.14 7.55 -21.78
CA ASP A 282 -3.11 8.39 -22.50
C ASP A 282 -4.04 9.08 -21.48
N ASN A 283 -3.83 10.38 -21.26
CA ASN A 283 -4.58 11.14 -20.28
C ASN A 283 -6.07 11.26 -20.66
N VAL A 284 -6.40 11.32 -21.96
CA VAL A 284 -7.80 11.42 -22.42
C VAL A 284 -8.53 10.12 -22.15
N GLN A 285 -7.91 8.99 -22.52
CA GLN A 285 -8.50 7.67 -22.27
C GLN A 285 -8.57 7.36 -20.78
N THR A 286 -7.56 7.80 -20.00
CA THR A 286 -7.54 7.68 -18.53
C THR A 286 -8.76 8.36 -17.91
N GLU A 287 -9.03 9.64 -18.25
CA GLU A 287 -10.20 10.34 -17.72
C GLU A 287 -11.52 9.70 -18.16
N ALA A 288 -11.62 9.32 -19.43
CA ALA A 288 -12.81 8.66 -19.93
C ALA A 288 -13.11 7.37 -19.15
N ASN A 289 -12.10 6.56 -18.89
CA ASN A 289 -12.26 5.32 -18.13
C ASN A 289 -12.56 5.56 -16.65
N LEU A 290 -11.93 6.54 -16.00
CA LEU A 290 -12.23 6.91 -14.61
C LEU A 290 -13.67 7.40 -14.47
N ARG A 291 -14.12 8.31 -15.37
CA ARG A 291 -15.51 8.79 -15.37
C ARG A 291 -16.49 7.64 -15.58
N TRP A 292 -16.17 6.72 -16.48
CA TRP A 292 -16.99 5.52 -16.69
C TRP A 292 -17.06 4.66 -15.42
N LEU A 293 -15.93 4.40 -14.75
CA LEU A 293 -15.91 3.61 -13.51
C LEU A 293 -16.76 4.25 -12.41
N ILE A 294 -16.78 5.58 -12.33
CA ILE A 294 -17.55 6.31 -11.32
C ILE A 294 -19.05 6.33 -11.64
N SER A 295 -19.43 6.52 -12.93
CA SER A 295 -20.83 6.65 -13.31
C SER A 295 -21.54 5.30 -13.57
N GLU A 296 -20.82 4.29 -14.06
CA GLU A 296 -21.40 3.05 -14.57
C GLU A 296 -20.99 1.82 -13.72
N SER A 297 -20.25 2.00 -12.63
CA SER A 297 -19.89 0.89 -11.75
C SER A 297 -19.99 1.26 -10.28
N ASN A 298 -19.96 0.24 -9.41
CA ASN A 298 -19.89 0.42 -7.96
C ASN A 298 -18.47 0.18 -7.41
N ALA A 299 -17.46 0.17 -8.26
CA ALA A 299 -16.08 -0.03 -7.84
C ALA A 299 -15.58 1.15 -7.01
N HIS A 300 -14.93 0.88 -5.90
CA HIS A 300 -14.25 1.91 -5.09
C HIS A 300 -12.93 2.26 -5.74
N LEU A 301 -12.73 3.52 -6.11
CA LEU A 301 -11.52 4.00 -6.76
C LEU A 301 -10.58 4.67 -5.78
N HIS A 302 -9.37 4.14 -5.70
CA HIS A 302 -8.23 4.71 -5.02
C HIS A 302 -7.22 5.15 -6.09
N THR A 303 -7.06 6.44 -6.28
CA THR A 303 -6.21 6.99 -7.34
C THR A 303 -4.95 7.61 -6.75
N ASP A 304 -3.80 7.46 -7.42
CA ASP A 304 -2.51 7.90 -6.89
C ASP A 304 -1.90 9.02 -7.70
N LEU A 305 -1.41 10.05 -6.99
CA LEU A 305 -0.53 11.10 -7.52
C LEU A 305 0.79 11.10 -6.76
N ILE A 306 1.91 11.36 -7.45
CA ILE A 306 3.25 11.46 -6.84
C ILE A 306 3.78 12.88 -7.00
N PHE A 307 4.07 13.53 -5.87
CA PHE A 307 4.72 14.83 -5.79
C PHE A 307 6.24 14.70 -5.70
N GLY A 308 6.96 15.65 -6.31
CA GLY A 308 8.43 15.66 -6.33
C GLY A 308 9.04 14.84 -7.47
N LEU A 309 8.28 14.51 -8.50
CA LEU A 309 8.80 13.93 -9.75
C LEU A 309 9.70 14.95 -10.47
N PRO A 310 10.72 14.50 -11.25
CA PRO A 310 11.60 15.41 -11.97
C PRO A 310 10.80 16.27 -12.96
N GLY A 311 11.00 17.61 -12.89
CA GLY A 311 10.31 18.59 -13.73
C GLY A 311 8.85 18.87 -13.33
N GLU A 312 8.36 18.32 -12.23
CA GLU A 312 7.03 18.66 -11.68
C GLU A 312 7.15 19.90 -10.80
N THR A 313 6.35 20.93 -11.10
CA THR A 313 6.21 22.14 -10.28
C THR A 313 4.99 22.02 -9.37
N LEU A 314 4.92 22.85 -8.33
CA LEU A 314 3.75 22.87 -7.44
C LEU A 314 2.45 23.26 -8.18
N ASP A 315 2.54 24.22 -9.11
CA ASP A 315 1.37 24.66 -9.90
C ASP A 315 0.90 23.55 -10.86
N SER A 316 1.83 22.90 -11.56
CA SER A 316 1.50 21.77 -12.44
C SER A 316 0.86 20.60 -11.67
N PHE A 317 1.38 20.32 -10.47
CA PHE A 317 0.78 19.31 -9.60
C PHE A 317 -0.62 19.71 -9.12
N ALA A 318 -0.80 20.99 -8.74
CA ALA A 318 -2.09 21.53 -8.32
C ALA A 318 -3.15 21.41 -9.44
N GLU A 319 -2.79 21.73 -10.69
CA GLU A 319 -3.66 21.52 -11.86
C GLU A 319 -4.03 20.05 -12.05
N GLY A 320 -3.06 19.14 -11.94
CA GLY A 320 -3.28 17.70 -12.02
C GLY A 320 -4.18 17.17 -10.91
N PHE A 321 -4.00 17.65 -9.69
CA PHE A 321 -4.84 17.33 -8.55
C PHE A 321 -6.29 17.80 -8.77
N ASP A 322 -6.49 19.05 -9.15
CA ASP A 322 -7.82 19.62 -9.40
C ASP A 322 -8.53 18.90 -10.55
N ARG A 323 -7.79 18.53 -11.60
CA ARG A 323 -8.28 17.71 -12.70
C ARG A 323 -8.78 16.34 -12.22
N LEU A 324 -8.03 15.67 -11.35
CA LEU A 324 -8.42 14.39 -10.77
C LEU A 324 -9.60 14.53 -9.81
N LEU A 325 -9.58 15.56 -8.96
CA LEU A 325 -10.67 15.87 -8.04
C LEU A 325 -12.00 16.11 -8.78
N ALA A 326 -11.96 16.81 -9.93
CA ALA A 326 -13.14 17.06 -10.76
C ALA A 326 -13.69 15.78 -11.44
N ILE A 327 -12.89 14.71 -11.54
CA ILE A 327 -13.36 13.40 -11.98
C ILE A 327 -14.17 12.74 -10.85
N GLY A 328 -13.75 12.90 -9.58
CA GLY A 328 -14.49 12.50 -8.39
C GLY A 328 -14.24 11.07 -7.90
N PRO A 329 -13.00 10.54 -7.90
CA PRO A 329 -12.71 9.25 -7.27
C PRO A 329 -12.99 9.32 -5.76
N GLN A 330 -13.24 8.18 -5.13
CA GLN A 330 -13.52 8.12 -3.70
C GLN A 330 -12.30 8.48 -2.85
N GLU A 331 -11.09 8.10 -3.31
CA GLU A 331 -9.85 8.45 -2.62
C GLU A 331 -8.79 8.93 -3.61
N ILE A 332 -8.04 9.96 -3.23
CA ILE A 332 -6.84 10.44 -3.94
C ILE A 332 -5.66 10.29 -2.98
N GLN A 333 -4.78 9.35 -3.24
CA GLN A 333 -3.55 9.19 -2.48
C GLN A 333 -2.50 10.17 -2.98
N LEU A 334 -2.00 11.00 -2.08
CA LEU A 334 -0.94 11.95 -2.34
C LEU A 334 0.39 11.36 -1.85
N GLY A 335 1.13 10.76 -2.78
CA GLY A 335 2.45 10.19 -2.53
C GLY A 335 3.55 11.25 -2.69
N ILE A 336 4.69 11.01 -2.03
CA ILE A 336 5.93 11.76 -2.25
C ILE A 336 6.93 10.81 -2.87
N LEU A 337 7.65 11.28 -3.89
CA LEU A 337 8.64 10.49 -4.59
C LEU A 337 9.67 9.90 -3.61
N LYS A 338 9.95 8.61 -3.77
CA LYS A 338 10.99 7.87 -3.06
C LYS A 338 12.01 7.37 -4.06
N ARG A 339 13.29 7.53 -3.74
CA ARG A 339 14.38 6.92 -4.51
C ARG A 339 14.58 5.48 -4.05
N LEU A 340 13.71 4.59 -4.52
CA LEU A 340 13.86 3.16 -4.21
C LEU A 340 15.14 2.62 -4.86
N ARG A 341 15.86 1.75 -4.15
CA ARG A 341 17.16 1.22 -4.61
C ARG A 341 17.03 0.48 -5.93
N GLY A 342 17.97 0.76 -6.84
CA GLY A 342 18.00 0.17 -8.18
C GLY A 342 17.02 0.79 -9.18
N THR A 343 16.13 1.68 -8.77
CA THR A 343 15.19 2.31 -9.71
C THR A 343 15.90 3.35 -10.59
N PRO A 344 15.53 3.42 -11.89
CA PRO A 344 16.14 4.36 -12.84
C PRO A 344 15.93 5.84 -12.50
N ILE A 345 15.01 6.18 -11.60
CA ILE A 345 14.75 7.56 -11.17
C ILE A 345 16.03 8.28 -10.70
N ALA A 346 17.00 7.53 -10.17
CA ALA A 346 18.28 8.04 -9.72
C ALA A 346 19.06 8.79 -10.81
N ARG A 347 18.85 8.50 -12.10
CA ARG A 347 19.51 9.16 -13.23
C ARG A 347 19.16 10.65 -13.38
N HIS A 348 18.02 11.05 -12.78
CA HIS A 348 17.55 12.43 -12.83
C HIS A 348 18.13 13.31 -11.71
N THR A 349 18.88 12.72 -10.76
CA THR A 349 19.37 13.40 -9.56
C THR A 349 20.15 14.67 -9.89
N GLU A 350 21.13 14.60 -10.79
CA GLU A 350 21.97 15.75 -11.14
C GLU A 350 21.20 16.79 -11.98
N ALA A 351 20.49 16.34 -13.04
CA ALA A 351 19.80 17.23 -13.97
C ALA A 351 18.66 18.03 -13.34
N PHE A 352 18.03 17.49 -12.30
CA PHE A 352 16.93 18.12 -11.57
C PHE A 352 17.29 18.47 -10.12
N GLU A 353 18.58 18.51 -9.79
CA GLU A 353 19.10 18.91 -8.47
C GLU A 353 18.35 18.23 -7.30
N MET A 354 18.08 16.92 -7.45
CA MET A 354 17.25 16.19 -6.50
C MET A 354 18.07 15.78 -5.27
N ILE A 355 17.57 16.13 -4.11
CA ILE A 355 18.13 15.72 -2.82
C ILE A 355 17.13 14.74 -2.18
N TYR A 356 17.63 13.59 -1.72
CA TYR A 356 16.84 12.56 -1.09
C TYR A 356 17.30 12.34 0.35
N ASP A 357 16.40 11.80 1.19
CA ASP A 357 16.81 11.30 2.51
C ASP A 357 17.82 10.15 2.37
N ASP A 358 18.84 10.16 3.22
CA ASP A 358 19.80 9.05 3.32
C ASP A 358 19.21 7.82 4.02
N GLN A 359 18.18 8.02 4.80
CA GLN A 359 17.49 6.97 5.54
C GLN A 359 16.17 6.57 4.87
N PRO A 360 15.77 5.30 5.01
CA PRO A 360 14.44 4.88 4.53
C PRO A 360 13.33 5.76 5.15
N PRO A 361 12.34 6.11 4.36
CA PRO A 361 11.97 5.62 3.05
C PRO A 361 12.55 6.41 1.86
N TYR A 362 13.67 7.08 1.96
CA TYR A 362 14.42 7.77 0.90
C TYR A 362 13.57 8.79 0.12
N VAL A 363 12.76 9.56 0.82
CA VAL A 363 11.89 10.56 0.18
C VAL A 363 12.71 11.71 -0.39
N VAL A 364 12.24 12.27 -1.50
CA VAL A 364 12.81 13.50 -2.06
C VAL A 364 12.58 14.67 -1.10
N ARG A 365 13.63 15.45 -0.85
CA ARG A 365 13.64 16.61 0.06
C ARG A 365 13.69 17.93 -0.69
N GLN A 366 14.22 17.92 -1.91
CA GLN A 366 14.34 19.07 -2.77
C GLN A 366 14.48 18.62 -4.21
N THR A 367 13.99 19.42 -5.14
CA THR A 367 14.29 19.32 -6.57
C THR A 367 14.63 20.72 -7.09
N LYS A 368 15.06 20.84 -8.34
CA LYS A 368 15.28 22.14 -8.99
C LYS A 368 14.04 23.04 -8.95
N ASP A 369 12.85 22.46 -9.05
CA ASP A 369 11.58 23.16 -9.18
C ASP A 369 10.81 23.26 -7.85
N LEU A 370 11.25 22.55 -6.81
CA LEU A 370 10.60 22.44 -5.49
C LEU A 370 11.64 22.54 -4.38
N ASP A 371 11.56 23.57 -3.56
CA ASP A 371 12.40 23.70 -2.39
C ASP A 371 11.94 22.80 -1.23
N ALA A 372 12.79 22.68 -0.21
CA ALA A 372 12.54 21.82 0.93
C ALA A 372 11.30 22.26 1.76
N GLU A 373 11.02 23.56 1.82
CA GLU A 373 9.85 24.10 2.53
C GLU A 373 8.55 23.68 1.82
N THR A 374 8.50 23.83 0.50
CA THR A 374 7.37 23.39 -0.34
C THR A 374 7.10 21.90 -0.19
N LEU A 375 8.14 21.05 -0.21
CA LEU A 375 7.99 19.60 -0.03
C LEU A 375 7.51 19.23 1.38
N GLN A 376 7.99 19.92 2.42
CA GLN A 376 7.49 19.71 3.78
C GLN A 376 6.03 20.18 3.93
N ARG A 377 5.69 21.33 3.35
CA ARG A 377 4.32 21.86 3.33
C ARG A 377 3.38 20.87 2.65
N PHE A 378 3.76 20.35 1.49
CA PHE A 378 3.00 19.33 0.79
C PHE A 378 2.88 18.02 1.61
N THR A 379 3.95 17.61 2.28
CA THR A 379 3.92 16.41 3.15
C THR A 379 2.87 16.53 4.25
N ARG A 380 2.74 17.71 4.86
CA ARG A 380 1.69 17.98 5.85
C ARG A 380 0.30 17.93 5.22
N MET A 381 0.13 18.61 4.08
CA MET A 381 -1.12 18.63 3.32
C MET A 381 -1.57 17.20 2.96
N ALA A 382 -0.67 16.36 2.45
CA ALA A 382 -0.97 14.97 2.10
C ALA A 382 -1.46 14.14 3.30
N LYS A 383 -0.87 14.35 4.49
CA LYS A 383 -1.33 13.70 5.74
C LYS A 383 -2.72 14.15 6.15
N TYR A 384 -2.99 15.46 6.07
CA TYR A 384 -4.31 15.98 6.41
C TYR A 384 -5.36 15.61 5.37
N TRP A 385 -4.97 15.52 4.10
CA TRP A 385 -5.83 15.00 3.03
C TRP A 385 -6.31 13.58 3.35
N ASP A 386 -5.42 12.69 3.76
CA ASP A 386 -5.78 11.32 4.16
C ASP A 386 -6.71 11.28 5.38
N LEU A 387 -6.49 12.18 6.36
CA LEU A 387 -7.30 12.25 7.58
C LEU A 387 -8.67 12.86 7.37
N VAL A 388 -8.81 13.81 6.45
CA VAL A 388 -10.04 14.57 6.20
C VAL A 388 -10.76 14.03 4.96
N ALA A 389 -10.19 14.15 3.77
CA ALA A 389 -10.85 13.79 2.52
C ALA A 389 -10.97 12.26 2.35
N ASN A 390 -9.83 11.54 2.30
CA ASN A 390 -9.84 10.09 2.08
C ASN A 390 -10.51 9.31 3.23
N SER A 391 -10.66 9.91 4.40
CA SER A 391 -11.31 9.22 5.53
C SER A 391 -12.79 8.94 5.31
N GLY A 392 -13.44 9.68 4.40
CA GLY A 392 -14.89 9.66 4.17
C GLY A 392 -15.74 10.20 5.34
N ARG A 393 -15.10 10.87 6.33
CA ARG A 393 -15.79 11.40 7.52
C ARG A 393 -16.40 12.78 7.34
N PHE A 394 -15.99 13.51 6.30
CA PHE A 394 -16.33 14.92 6.08
C PHE A 394 -17.05 15.12 4.75
N LYS A 395 -17.97 14.21 4.39
CA LYS A 395 -18.64 14.20 3.09
C LYS A 395 -19.39 15.51 2.78
N LEU A 396 -20.10 16.03 3.76
CA LEU A 396 -20.89 17.26 3.60
C LEU A 396 -20.05 18.51 3.77
N SER A 397 -19.04 18.48 4.64
CA SER A 397 -18.19 19.64 4.93
C SER A 397 -16.99 19.77 4.00
N LEU A 398 -16.48 18.68 3.41
CA LEU A 398 -15.36 18.69 2.48
C LEU A 398 -15.58 19.64 1.27
N PRO A 399 -16.75 19.68 0.60
CA PRO A 399 -16.99 20.63 -0.49
C PRO A 399 -16.78 22.08 -0.09
N PHE A 400 -17.08 22.47 1.16
CA PHE A 400 -16.84 23.84 1.65
C PHE A 400 -15.34 24.11 1.81
N LEU A 401 -14.57 23.12 2.27
CA LEU A 401 -13.10 23.24 2.35
C LEU A 401 -12.45 23.38 0.98
N LEU A 402 -12.99 22.69 -0.02
CA LEU A 402 -12.44 22.64 -1.37
C LEU A 402 -12.90 23.80 -2.25
N LYS A 403 -13.97 24.51 -1.87
CA LYS A 403 -14.50 25.62 -2.66
C LYS A 403 -13.48 26.76 -2.76
N PRO A 404 -13.04 27.17 -3.96
CA PRO A 404 -12.11 28.27 -4.12
C PRO A 404 -12.63 29.56 -3.52
N ALA A 405 -11.76 30.33 -2.85
CA ALA A 405 -12.10 31.62 -2.26
C ALA A 405 -12.29 32.73 -3.33
N SER A 406 -11.64 32.54 -4.49
CA SER A 406 -11.75 33.43 -5.64
C SER A 406 -11.60 32.62 -6.94
N PRO A 407 -12.01 33.20 -8.12
CA PRO A 407 -11.85 32.55 -9.41
C PRO A 407 -10.38 32.21 -9.79
N GLN A 408 -9.41 32.91 -9.18
CA GLN A 408 -7.98 32.70 -9.40
C GLN A 408 -7.40 31.61 -8.47
N ASN A 409 -8.18 31.13 -7.51
CA ASN A 409 -7.79 30.09 -6.58
C ASN A 409 -8.35 28.73 -7.03
N SER A 410 -7.81 27.64 -6.53
CA SER A 410 -8.25 26.28 -6.87
C SER A 410 -8.59 25.47 -5.62
N SER A 411 -9.17 24.28 -5.82
CA SER A 411 -9.49 23.36 -4.72
C SER A 411 -8.22 22.88 -4.02
N PHE A 412 -7.15 22.62 -4.77
CA PHE A 412 -5.83 22.31 -4.22
C PHE A 412 -5.35 23.38 -3.24
N TRP A 413 -5.35 24.64 -3.68
CA TRP A 413 -4.90 25.77 -2.86
C TRP A 413 -5.82 26.05 -1.67
N SER A 414 -7.13 25.82 -1.83
CA SER A 414 -8.08 25.95 -0.73
C SER A 414 -7.78 24.93 0.38
N PHE A 415 -7.53 23.67 0.02
CA PHE A 415 -7.16 22.64 1.00
C PHE A 415 -5.75 22.85 1.55
N MET A 416 -4.80 23.33 0.74
CA MET A 416 -3.45 23.68 1.21
C MET A 416 -3.49 24.75 2.30
N ASN A 417 -4.33 25.77 2.14
CA ASN A 417 -4.51 26.83 3.15
C ASN A 417 -5.10 26.28 4.46
N PHE A 418 -6.09 25.40 4.37
CA PHE A 418 -6.60 24.69 5.55
C PHE A 418 -5.50 23.86 6.22
N ALA A 419 -4.69 23.14 5.46
CA ALA A 419 -3.60 22.33 5.97
C ALA A 419 -2.52 23.16 6.68
N ASP A 420 -2.19 24.33 6.14
CA ASP A 420 -1.26 25.27 6.77
C ASP A 420 -1.80 25.81 8.10
N GLU A 421 -3.06 26.19 8.14
CA GLU A 421 -3.71 26.67 9.37
C GLU A 421 -3.78 25.58 10.43
N LEU A 422 -4.15 24.35 10.04
CA LEU A 422 -4.16 23.20 10.95
C LEU A 422 -2.77 22.91 11.53
N TRP A 423 -1.73 23.04 10.71
CA TRP A 423 -0.35 22.92 11.15
C TRP A 423 0.05 24.05 12.12
N GLN A 424 -0.28 25.27 11.82
CA GLN A 424 0.01 26.44 12.70
C GLN A 424 -0.65 26.27 14.08
N ARG A 425 -1.86 25.75 14.13
CA ARG A 425 -2.62 25.53 15.38
C ARG A 425 -2.13 24.33 16.18
N THR A 426 -1.70 23.26 15.54
CA THR A 426 -1.45 21.98 16.22
C THR A 426 0.00 21.54 16.25
N SER A 427 0.81 21.94 15.28
CA SER A 427 2.17 21.46 15.00
C SER A 427 2.27 19.92 14.93
N LYS A 428 1.16 19.23 14.56
CA LYS A 428 1.05 17.76 14.55
C LYS A 428 0.44 17.25 13.26
N THR A 429 1.06 16.22 12.68
CA THR A 429 0.51 15.46 11.54
C THR A 429 0.05 14.05 11.92
N TYR A 430 0.20 13.67 13.19
CA TYR A 430 -0.20 12.36 13.73
C TYR A 430 -0.85 12.53 15.11
N GLY A 431 -1.64 11.53 15.53
CA GLY A 431 -2.32 11.54 16.82
C GLY A 431 -3.44 12.59 16.93
N LEU A 432 -3.91 13.14 15.80
CA LEU A 432 -5.09 13.98 15.76
C LEU A 432 -6.34 13.11 15.89
N THR A 433 -7.17 13.41 16.89
CA THR A 433 -8.44 12.69 17.07
C THR A 433 -9.50 13.17 16.06
N PRO A 434 -10.51 12.35 15.76
CA PRO A 434 -11.63 12.78 14.92
C PRO A 434 -12.29 14.08 15.43
N GLU A 435 -12.40 14.25 16.74
CA GLU A 435 -12.98 15.44 17.39
C GLU A 435 -12.13 16.69 17.12
N ALA A 436 -10.81 16.57 17.27
CA ALA A 436 -9.89 17.67 16.99
C ALA A 436 -9.91 18.09 15.51
N LEU A 437 -10.11 17.13 14.59
CA LEU A 437 -10.27 17.43 13.17
C LEU A 437 -11.60 18.15 12.88
N VAL A 438 -12.71 17.72 13.53
CA VAL A 438 -14.01 18.41 13.40
C VAL A 438 -13.91 19.85 13.90
N ASP A 439 -13.30 20.08 15.07
CA ASP A 439 -13.10 21.42 15.62
C ASP A 439 -12.21 22.28 14.69
N ALA A 440 -11.15 21.71 14.11
CA ALA A 440 -10.28 22.42 13.19
C ALA A 440 -11.01 22.83 11.88
N VAL A 441 -11.80 21.92 11.30
CA VAL A 441 -12.64 22.22 10.13
C VAL A 441 -13.64 23.32 10.45
N PHE A 442 -14.33 23.21 11.61
CA PHE A 442 -15.26 24.24 12.06
C PHE A 442 -14.63 25.62 12.15
N MET A 443 -13.48 25.73 12.84
CA MET A 443 -12.77 27.02 13.00
C MET A 443 -12.33 27.60 11.64
N HIS A 444 -11.74 26.76 10.78
CA HIS A 444 -11.34 27.23 9.44
C HIS A 444 -12.53 27.76 8.64
N LEU A 445 -13.63 27.02 8.59
CA LEU A 445 -14.81 27.40 7.80
C LEU A 445 -15.49 28.66 8.37
N THR A 446 -15.56 28.82 9.67
CA THR A 446 -16.26 29.97 10.31
C THR A 446 -15.36 31.18 10.49
N GLU A 447 -14.14 31.02 11.00
CA GLU A 447 -13.25 32.14 11.33
C GLU A 447 -12.46 32.62 10.10
N THR A 448 -11.92 31.68 9.30
CA THR A 448 -11.05 32.03 8.15
C THR A 448 -11.86 32.24 6.87
N ARG A 449 -12.88 31.39 6.63
CA ARG A 449 -13.71 31.47 5.42
C ARG A 449 -14.97 32.32 5.62
N GLY A 450 -15.33 32.68 6.85
CA GLY A 450 -16.47 33.53 7.19
C GLY A 450 -17.85 32.90 6.89
N LEU A 451 -17.95 31.58 6.86
CA LEU A 451 -19.23 30.90 6.62
C LEU A 451 -20.15 30.99 7.86
N PRO A 452 -21.47 30.94 7.68
CA PRO A 452 -22.42 31.01 8.81
C PRO A 452 -22.20 29.85 9.80
N VAL A 453 -22.02 30.21 11.07
CA VAL A 453 -21.70 29.26 12.17
C VAL A 453 -22.70 28.12 12.25
N GLU A 454 -24.01 28.41 12.16
CA GLU A 454 -25.06 27.40 12.30
C GLU A 454 -25.11 26.43 11.11
N GLU A 455 -24.84 26.91 9.89
CA GLU A 455 -24.76 26.06 8.69
C GLU A 455 -23.58 25.09 8.79
N VAL A 456 -22.40 25.60 9.15
CA VAL A 456 -21.19 24.78 9.31
C VAL A 456 -21.37 23.75 10.44
N ARG A 457 -21.98 24.19 11.57
CA ARG A 457 -22.25 23.29 12.70
C ARG A 457 -23.20 22.16 12.33
N ALA A 458 -24.30 22.48 11.64
CA ALA A 458 -25.28 21.49 11.19
C ALA A 458 -24.65 20.45 10.22
N CYS A 459 -23.83 20.92 9.29
CA CYS A 459 -23.13 20.07 8.35
C CYS A 459 -22.14 19.12 9.06
N LEU A 460 -21.30 19.64 9.95
CA LEU A 460 -20.33 18.85 10.71
C LEU A 460 -21.00 17.88 11.71
N LEU A 461 -22.16 18.24 12.26
CA LEU A 461 -22.94 17.35 13.11
C LEU A 461 -23.38 16.10 12.33
N GLN A 462 -23.90 16.28 11.10
CA GLN A 462 -24.31 15.18 10.25
C GLN A 462 -23.12 14.29 9.87
N ASP A 463 -22.01 14.89 9.42
CA ASP A 463 -20.76 14.17 9.11
C ASP A 463 -20.24 13.38 10.32
N TYR A 464 -20.24 14.01 11.51
CA TYR A 464 -19.71 13.39 12.72
C TYR A 464 -20.58 12.21 13.18
N VAL A 465 -21.90 12.37 13.16
CA VAL A 465 -22.86 11.30 13.50
C VAL A 465 -22.73 10.13 12.51
N ALA A 466 -22.69 10.41 11.21
CA ALA A 466 -22.53 9.38 10.17
C ALA A 466 -21.20 8.63 10.27
N SER A 467 -20.15 9.26 10.81
CA SER A 467 -18.84 8.63 11.00
C SER A 467 -18.74 7.67 12.20
N GLY A 468 -19.81 7.49 12.98
CA GLY A 468 -19.82 6.65 14.18
C GLY A 468 -19.13 7.32 15.38
N ALA A 469 -19.46 8.57 15.62
CA ALA A 469 -18.92 9.43 16.69
C ALA A 469 -18.94 8.79 18.09
N ARG A 470 -17.87 8.98 18.86
CA ARG A 470 -17.73 8.42 20.23
C ARG A 470 -17.54 9.47 21.31
N ALA A 471 -16.79 10.52 21.01
CA ALA A 471 -16.54 11.63 21.93
C ALA A 471 -17.32 12.87 21.46
N ARG A 472 -17.06 14.03 22.04
CA ARG A 472 -17.80 15.25 21.72
C ARG A 472 -16.82 16.36 21.29
N PRO A 473 -16.81 16.78 20.01
CA PRO A 473 -16.08 17.96 19.58
C PRO A 473 -16.56 19.21 20.33
N MET A 474 -15.68 20.19 20.54
CA MET A 474 -16.02 21.44 21.27
C MET A 474 -17.09 22.24 20.51
N CYS A 475 -16.99 22.33 19.18
CA CYS A 475 -17.97 23.05 18.34
C CYS A 475 -19.38 22.40 18.35
N LEU A 476 -19.49 21.13 18.78
CA LEU A 476 -20.74 20.38 18.91
C LEU A 476 -21.13 20.12 20.39
N ALA A 477 -20.56 20.85 21.35
CA ALA A 477 -20.76 20.58 22.77
C ALA A 477 -22.22 20.72 23.23
N GLN A 478 -23.01 21.54 22.57
CA GLN A 478 -24.44 21.80 22.89
C GLN A 478 -25.39 20.87 22.14
N GLU A 479 -24.90 20.09 21.17
CA GLU A 479 -25.71 19.22 20.33
C GLU A 479 -26.03 17.89 21.02
N ARG A 480 -27.20 17.32 20.75
CA ARG A 480 -27.55 15.96 21.18
C ARG A 480 -26.93 14.96 20.22
N LEU A 481 -25.82 14.32 20.62
CA LEU A 481 -25.22 13.24 19.86
C LEU A 481 -25.86 11.90 20.25
N PRO A 482 -26.21 11.04 19.30
CA PRO A 482 -26.68 9.71 19.61
C PRO A 482 -25.54 8.92 20.28
N LEU A 483 -25.82 8.31 21.42
CA LEU A 483 -24.92 7.39 22.11
C LEU A 483 -24.92 6.06 21.35
N GLY A 484 -24.09 5.96 20.32
CA GLY A 484 -23.94 4.75 19.50
C GLY A 484 -22.81 3.87 20.01
N GLY A 485 -23.14 2.77 20.65
CA GLY A 485 -22.17 1.74 21.03
C GLY A 485 -21.92 0.76 19.89
N HIS A 486 -20.81 0.88 19.19
CA HIS A 486 -20.21 -0.28 18.54
C HIS A 486 -19.01 -0.75 19.36
N VAL A 487 -19.16 -1.96 19.92
CA VAL A 487 -18.11 -2.64 20.69
C VAL A 487 -17.01 -3.05 19.72
N VAL A 488 -15.88 -2.36 19.76
CA VAL A 488 -14.64 -2.89 19.15
C VAL A 488 -14.07 -3.91 20.12
N ASN A 489 -13.86 -5.11 19.65
CA ASN A 489 -13.18 -6.16 20.40
C ASN A 489 -11.77 -5.66 20.83
N PRO A 490 -11.48 -5.49 22.13
CA PRO A 490 -10.22 -4.92 22.60
C PRO A 490 -9.00 -5.84 22.40
N ASN A 491 -9.20 -7.06 21.90
CA ASN A 491 -8.15 -8.06 21.73
C ASN A 491 -7.60 -8.18 20.30
N ALA A 492 -7.95 -7.28 19.37
CA ALA A 492 -7.37 -7.28 18.02
C ALA A 492 -5.98 -6.60 18.06
N THR A 493 -4.95 -7.39 18.32
CA THR A 493 -3.55 -6.93 18.41
C THR A 493 -2.76 -7.04 17.09
N ASP A 494 -3.41 -7.38 15.96
CA ASP A 494 -2.73 -7.57 14.68
C ASP A 494 -2.94 -6.37 13.74
N ALA A 495 -1.82 -5.76 13.31
CA ALA A 495 -1.83 -4.60 12.41
C ALA A 495 -2.49 -4.90 11.04
N THR A 496 -2.48 -6.15 10.59
CA THR A 496 -3.11 -6.60 9.34
C THR A 496 -4.63 -6.71 9.47
N ILE A 497 -5.14 -7.15 10.63
CA ILE A 497 -6.58 -7.13 10.96
C ILE A 497 -7.09 -5.69 10.94
N ALA A 498 -6.34 -4.79 11.58
CA ALA A 498 -6.67 -3.37 11.60
C ALA A 498 -6.71 -2.75 10.18
N THR A 499 -5.88 -3.24 9.25
CA THR A 499 -5.84 -2.74 7.87
C THR A 499 -7.08 -3.14 7.07
N ALA A 500 -7.49 -4.41 7.10
CA ALA A 500 -8.69 -4.87 6.41
C ALA A 500 -9.96 -4.19 6.94
N GLN A 501 -10.10 -4.06 8.26
CA GLN A 501 -11.21 -3.35 8.91
C GLN A 501 -11.20 -1.84 8.59
N LYS A 502 -10.01 -1.22 8.51
CA LYS A 502 -9.86 0.18 8.14
C LYS A 502 -10.28 0.44 6.69
N LEU A 503 -9.91 -0.43 5.76
CA LEU A 503 -10.30 -0.35 4.35
C LEU A 503 -11.82 -0.48 4.20
N ARG A 504 -12.44 -1.49 4.81
CA ARG A 504 -13.90 -1.65 4.79
C ARG A 504 -14.60 -0.44 5.39
N GLY A 505 -14.19 0.02 6.56
CA GLY A 505 -14.77 1.19 7.19
C GLY A 505 -14.64 2.47 6.35
N ARG A 506 -13.61 2.60 5.51
CA ARG A 506 -13.51 3.70 4.53
C ARG A 506 -14.49 3.49 3.39
N GLN A 507 -14.55 2.32 2.79
CA GLN A 507 -15.50 2.00 1.72
C GLN A 507 -16.94 2.18 2.16
N ASP A 508 -17.33 1.71 3.35
CA ASP A 508 -18.65 1.88 3.90
C ASP A 508 -19.03 3.35 4.05
N ARG A 509 -18.10 4.19 4.55
CA ARG A 509 -18.33 5.64 4.66
C ARG A 509 -18.44 6.32 3.29
N HIS A 510 -17.69 5.88 2.28
CA HIS A 510 -17.81 6.40 0.92
C HIS A 510 -19.08 5.89 0.21
N GLY A 511 -19.48 4.64 0.47
CA GLY A 511 -20.66 4.00 -0.13
C GLY A 511 -22.00 4.39 0.50
N SER A 512 -22.04 4.84 1.77
CA SER A 512 -23.29 5.29 2.40
C SER A 512 -23.81 6.53 1.70
N ASN A 513 -24.85 6.36 0.87
CA ASN A 513 -25.64 7.48 0.38
C ASN A 513 -26.37 8.11 1.56
N LEU A 514 -26.25 9.43 1.71
CA LEU A 514 -26.98 10.23 2.70
C LEU A 514 -28.45 10.41 2.29
N ASN A 515 -29.04 9.46 1.56
CA ASN A 515 -30.44 9.43 1.20
C ASN A 515 -31.18 8.56 2.21
N GLY A 516 -31.57 9.18 3.30
CA GLY A 516 -32.48 8.70 4.34
C GLY A 516 -33.22 9.86 4.92
#